data_688ed25aa97ed25d8b56328bb248fe62
#
_entry.id   688ed25aa97ed25d8b56328bb248fe62
#
_cell.length_a   1.000
_cell.length_b   1.000
_cell.length_c   1.000
_cell.angle_alpha   90.00
_cell.angle_beta   90.00
_cell.angle_gamma   90.00
#
_symmetry.space_group_name_H-M   'P 1'
#
loop_
_entity.id
_entity.type
_entity.pdbx_description
1 polymer ?
#
loop_
_entity_poly.entity_id
_entity_poly.type
_entity_poly.pdbx_seq_one_letter_code
_entity_poly.pdbx_strand_id
1 'polypeptide(L)'
;MMGRLKSDQGQLFYEFHLSDAVPEDHMVRKIDAALDLCWLRSELAPHYSSMGRPSIDPELMIRMLVVGYVFAIRSERLLCREVQVNLAYRWFCKLGIEDAVPDHSAFSRARNERFRGGDVFRRMFERVVEACIAAGLVGGEAFAVDASLIQADANKQRSIAGGDWRRDRDPARSSRAVKEYLTTLDDTAWGAATDVVPKFVSPSDPAAQWTGAHKGPAFFAYSDNYLIDVKFGVIVDVEASRAIRQAEVGAARTMIERTEERFGLKPERLAADTAYGAAPMLNWLVETKGIAPHIPVNDKSKRDDGTFSRNDFQYDPTGDLYRCPGGKQLRTSGTVHEGKTLLYRASKLDCDVCPLKPQCCPKDPSRKIPRDIHERARDVARSLAGTEGFEQSRRERKKIEMRFAHLKRILRLGRLRLRGPRGAQDEFVLAAIAQNLRRLASLVTRPPPTQALCIA
;
A
#
# COMPACT_ATOMS: atom_id res chain seq x y z
N MET A 1 -0.61 22.20 -49.05
CA MET A 1 -1.13 23.58 -48.91
C MET A 1 -1.10 23.94 -47.43
N MET A 2 -0.55 25.11 -47.09
CA MET A 2 -0.47 25.54 -45.68
C MET A 2 -1.86 26.00 -45.21
N GLY A 3 -2.35 25.50 -44.09
CA GLY A 3 -3.59 25.93 -43.47
C GLY A 3 -3.48 27.39 -42.98
N ARG A 4 -4.62 28.07 -42.88
CA ARG A 4 -4.70 29.44 -42.33
C ARG A 4 -5.62 29.41 -41.11
N LEU A 5 -5.23 30.12 -40.06
CA LEU A 5 -6.11 30.37 -38.91
C LEU A 5 -7.30 31.22 -39.39
N LYS A 6 -8.49 30.84 -38.96
CA LYS A 6 -9.67 31.67 -39.07
C LYS A 6 -9.55 32.84 -38.09
N SER A 7 -10.20 33.95 -38.41
CA SER A 7 -10.35 35.05 -37.46
C SER A 7 -11.04 34.55 -36.19
N ASP A 8 -10.90 35.30 -35.16
CA ASP A 8 -11.47 35.15 -33.83
C ASP A 8 -12.99 34.81 -33.83
N GLN A 9 -13.69 34.98 -32.77
CA GLN A 9 -15.09 34.66 -32.63
C GLN A 9 -15.92 35.25 -33.81
N GLY A 10 -16.53 34.36 -34.62
CA GLY A 10 -17.26 34.74 -35.82
C GLY A 10 -18.76 34.95 -35.63
N GLN A 11 -19.31 34.49 -34.51
CA GLN A 11 -20.75 34.61 -34.20
C GLN A 11 -20.93 35.13 -32.77
N LEU A 12 -22.01 35.93 -32.56
CA LEU A 12 -22.37 36.41 -31.22
C LEU A 12 -23.08 35.35 -30.38
N PHE A 13 -23.82 34.47 -31.02
CA PHE A 13 -24.58 33.39 -30.37
C PHE A 13 -24.16 32.05 -30.96
N TYR A 14 -23.95 31.09 -30.09
CA TYR A 14 -23.69 29.70 -30.44
C TYR A 14 -24.68 28.81 -29.71
N GLU A 15 -25.31 27.87 -30.42
CA GLU A 15 -25.92 26.72 -29.78
C GLU A 15 -24.80 25.79 -29.34
N PHE A 16 -24.61 25.66 -28.02
CA PHE A 16 -23.48 24.96 -27.44
C PHE A 16 -23.92 24.03 -26.33
N HIS A 17 -23.69 22.75 -26.55
CA HIS A 17 -23.82 21.74 -25.50
C HIS A 17 -22.45 21.28 -25.05
N LEU A 18 -22.16 21.38 -23.75
CA LEU A 18 -20.88 21.02 -23.18
C LEU A 18 -20.53 19.54 -23.45
N SER A 19 -21.56 18.68 -23.53
CA SER A 19 -21.37 17.27 -23.90
C SER A 19 -20.76 17.13 -25.30
N ASP A 20 -21.13 17.94 -26.26
CA ASP A 20 -20.65 17.81 -27.65
C ASP A 20 -19.20 18.27 -27.80
N ALA A 21 -18.75 19.13 -26.87
CA ALA A 21 -17.35 19.58 -26.83
C ALA A 21 -16.37 18.56 -26.26
N VAL A 22 -16.85 17.54 -25.60
CA VAL A 22 -16.00 16.48 -25.03
C VAL A 22 -16.02 15.27 -25.95
N PRO A 23 -14.87 14.86 -26.54
CA PRO A 23 -14.80 13.68 -27.41
C PRO A 23 -15.34 12.41 -26.72
N GLU A 24 -16.02 11.55 -27.48
CA GLU A 24 -16.63 10.34 -26.92
C GLU A 24 -15.61 9.34 -26.37
N ASP A 25 -14.43 9.28 -26.93
CA ASP A 25 -13.32 8.44 -26.49
C ASP A 25 -12.52 9.03 -25.32
N HIS A 26 -12.83 10.27 -24.90
CA HIS A 26 -12.12 10.93 -23.83
C HIS A 26 -12.20 10.15 -22.50
N MET A 27 -11.08 10.08 -21.79
CA MET A 27 -10.96 9.29 -20.55
C MET A 27 -12.02 9.66 -19.50
N VAL A 28 -12.38 10.92 -19.36
CA VAL A 28 -13.39 11.36 -18.37
C VAL A 28 -14.75 10.72 -18.61
N ARG A 29 -15.15 10.43 -19.87
CA ARG A 29 -16.42 9.76 -20.16
C ARG A 29 -16.41 8.32 -19.67
N LYS A 30 -15.32 7.61 -19.91
CA LYS A 30 -15.15 6.23 -19.45
C LYS A 30 -15.12 6.14 -17.92
N ILE A 31 -14.50 7.11 -17.26
CA ILE A 31 -14.49 7.21 -15.79
C ILE A 31 -15.88 7.57 -15.27
N ASP A 32 -16.57 8.53 -15.88
CA ASP A 32 -17.93 8.92 -15.47
C ASP A 32 -18.90 7.73 -15.51
N ALA A 33 -18.81 6.92 -16.57
CA ALA A 33 -19.62 5.72 -16.73
C ALA A 33 -19.32 4.61 -15.69
N ALA A 34 -18.11 4.60 -15.13
CA ALA A 34 -17.68 3.62 -14.13
C ALA A 34 -17.85 4.10 -12.69
N LEU A 35 -18.14 5.38 -12.49
CA LEU A 35 -18.14 6.04 -11.19
C LEU A 35 -19.55 6.19 -10.65
N ASP A 36 -19.95 5.34 -9.71
CA ASP A 36 -21.21 5.49 -8.98
C ASP A 36 -21.01 6.32 -7.70
N LEU A 37 -21.67 7.46 -7.63
CA LEU A 37 -21.65 8.38 -6.48
C LEU A 37 -23.03 8.57 -5.83
N CYS A 38 -24.04 7.78 -6.19
CA CYS A 38 -25.41 7.91 -5.69
C CYS A 38 -25.53 7.82 -4.17
N TRP A 39 -24.70 7.01 -3.54
CA TRP A 39 -24.63 6.79 -2.10
C TRP A 39 -24.03 7.97 -1.31
N LEU A 40 -23.27 8.85 -1.98
CA LEU A 40 -22.40 9.82 -1.33
C LEU A 40 -23.15 10.87 -0.52
N ARG A 41 -24.30 11.33 -1.02
CA ARG A 41 -25.11 12.36 -0.34
C ARG A 41 -25.72 11.84 0.97
N SER A 42 -26.25 10.63 0.97
CA SER A 42 -26.80 10.01 2.18
C SER A 42 -25.71 9.77 3.23
N GLU A 43 -24.53 9.34 2.80
CA GLU A 43 -23.39 9.10 3.69
C GLU A 43 -22.88 10.38 4.36
N LEU A 44 -22.78 11.45 3.61
CA LEU A 44 -22.23 12.70 4.10
C LEU A 44 -23.29 13.64 4.73
N ALA A 45 -24.56 13.35 4.61
CA ALA A 45 -25.64 14.18 5.19
C ALA A 45 -25.41 14.55 6.67
N PRO A 46 -24.94 13.64 7.55
CA PRO A 46 -24.66 13.97 8.96
C PRO A 46 -23.55 15.02 9.15
N HIS A 47 -22.67 15.19 8.17
CA HIS A 47 -21.56 16.14 8.21
C HIS A 47 -21.89 17.51 7.61
N TYR A 48 -23.14 17.69 7.13
CA TYR A 48 -23.62 18.95 6.54
C TYR A 48 -24.69 19.58 7.44
N SER A 49 -24.53 20.86 7.71
CA SER A 49 -25.56 21.60 8.47
C SER A 49 -26.82 21.81 7.62
N SER A 50 -27.99 21.72 8.24
CA SER A 50 -29.27 22.04 7.64
C SER A 50 -29.53 23.55 7.50
N MET A 51 -28.71 24.39 8.16
CA MET A 51 -28.83 25.86 8.15
C MET A 51 -27.54 26.52 7.72
N GLY A 52 -27.64 27.70 7.14
CA GLY A 52 -26.52 28.53 6.72
C GLY A 52 -26.29 28.56 5.21
N ARG A 53 -25.17 29.16 4.78
CA ARG A 53 -24.79 29.24 3.36
C ARG A 53 -24.49 27.84 2.82
N PRO A 54 -25.03 27.47 1.64
CA PRO A 54 -24.71 26.21 0.98
C PRO A 54 -23.19 26.04 0.84
N SER A 55 -22.71 24.86 1.19
CA SER A 55 -21.31 24.50 1.03
C SER A 55 -21.09 23.76 -0.31
N ILE A 56 -19.83 23.40 -0.59
CA ILE A 56 -19.50 22.63 -1.80
C ILE A 56 -20.28 21.32 -1.79
N ASP A 57 -20.94 21.03 -2.90
CA ASP A 57 -21.64 19.77 -3.12
C ASP A 57 -20.68 18.58 -2.97
N PRO A 58 -21.03 17.52 -2.25
CA PRO A 58 -20.15 16.39 -2.01
C PRO A 58 -19.78 15.64 -3.29
N GLU A 59 -20.69 15.53 -4.25
CA GLU A 59 -20.40 14.88 -5.52
C GLU A 59 -19.41 15.71 -6.35
N LEU A 60 -19.61 17.03 -6.41
CA LEU A 60 -18.66 17.94 -7.06
C LEU A 60 -17.26 17.81 -6.43
N MET A 61 -17.20 17.75 -5.11
CA MET A 61 -15.94 17.59 -4.37
C MET A 61 -15.19 16.33 -4.79
N ILE A 62 -15.87 15.19 -4.83
CA ILE A 62 -15.27 13.91 -5.24
C ILE A 62 -14.86 13.94 -6.71
N ARG A 63 -15.71 14.46 -7.60
CA ARG A 63 -15.39 14.57 -9.02
C ARG A 63 -14.14 15.42 -9.26
N MET A 64 -14.02 16.55 -8.58
CA MET A 64 -12.82 17.38 -8.64
C MET A 64 -11.58 16.64 -8.10
N LEU A 65 -11.68 15.90 -7.00
CA LEU A 65 -10.58 15.07 -6.49
C LEU A 65 -10.17 13.99 -7.49
N VAL A 66 -11.13 13.31 -8.13
CA VAL A 66 -10.85 12.33 -9.18
C VAL A 66 -10.10 12.96 -10.34
N VAL A 67 -10.54 14.12 -10.84
CA VAL A 67 -9.80 14.88 -11.87
C VAL A 67 -8.37 15.15 -11.40
N GLY A 68 -8.21 15.65 -10.17
CA GLY A 68 -6.92 16.00 -9.61
C GLY A 68 -5.93 14.81 -9.59
N TYR A 69 -6.39 13.63 -9.15
CA TYR A 69 -5.55 12.45 -9.08
C TYR A 69 -5.37 11.77 -10.43
N VAL A 70 -6.42 11.63 -11.23
CA VAL A 70 -6.33 10.99 -12.56
C VAL A 70 -5.42 11.76 -13.52
N PHE A 71 -5.47 13.09 -13.50
CA PHE A 71 -4.68 13.96 -14.40
C PHE A 71 -3.46 14.59 -13.73
N ALA A 72 -3.08 14.10 -12.54
CA ALA A 72 -1.88 14.55 -11.81
C ALA A 72 -1.87 16.04 -11.46
N ILE A 73 -3.03 16.66 -11.27
CA ILE A 73 -3.17 18.04 -10.83
C ILE A 73 -3.13 18.08 -9.30
N ARG A 74 -1.92 18.06 -8.75
CA ARG A 74 -1.68 17.88 -7.31
C ARG A 74 -1.97 19.13 -6.46
N SER A 75 -2.05 20.30 -7.05
CA SER A 75 -2.34 21.56 -6.36
C SER A 75 -3.83 21.87 -6.38
N GLU A 76 -4.48 22.00 -5.23
CA GLU A 76 -5.90 22.35 -5.13
C GLU A 76 -6.21 23.69 -5.82
N ARG A 77 -5.31 24.67 -5.69
CA ARG A 77 -5.41 25.94 -6.41
C ARG A 77 -5.39 25.76 -7.94
N LEU A 78 -4.45 24.94 -8.42
CA LEU A 78 -4.37 24.62 -9.85
C LEU A 78 -5.57 23.79 -10.29
N LEU A 79 -6.03 22.83 -9.49
CA LEU A 79 -7.19 22.00 -9.78
C LEU A 79 -8.45 22.87 -9.98
N CYS A 80 -8.74 23.79 -9.07
CA CYS A 80 -9.88 24.72 -9.22
C CYS A 80 -9.76 25.56 -10.50
N ARG A 81 -8.55 26.03 -10.82
CA ARG A 81 -8.29 26.81 -12.05
C ARG A 81 -8.44 25.95 -13.32
N GLU A 82 -7.93 24.74 -13.33
CA GLU A 82 -8.06 23.83 -14.47
C GLU A 82 -9.52 23.43 -14.70
N VAL A 83 -10.29 23.16 -13.65
CA VAL A 83 -11.73 22.90 -13.77
C VAL A 83 -12.48 24.11 -14.30
N GLN A 84 -12.03 25.34 -14.00
CA GLN A 84 -12.64 26.56 -14.51
C GLN A 84 -12.50 26.72 -16.02
N VAL A 85 -11.38 26.33 -16.60
CA VAL A 85 -11.05 26.61 -18.01
C VAL A 85 -11.16 25.40 -18.93
N ASN A 86 -11.15 24.17 -18.39
CA ASN A 86 -11.18 22.94 -19.18
C ASN A 86 -12.60 22.39 -19.31
N LEU A 87 -13.13 22.36 -20.53
CA LEU A 87 -14.49 21.91 -20.80
C LEU A 87 -14.73 20.45 -20.41
N ALA A 88 -13.76 19.57 -20.63
CA ALA A 88 -13.88 18.15 -20.26
C ALA A 88 -13.95 17.95 -18.74
N TYR A 89 -13.21 18.76 -17.97
CA TYR A 89 -13.26 18.70 -16.51
C TYR A 89 -14.57 19.31 -15.98
N ARG A 90 -15.05 20.39 -16.57
CA ARG A 90 -16.38 20.96 -16.24
C ARG A 90 -17.48 19.94 -16.48
N TRP A 91 -17.48 19.31 -17.65
CA TRP A 91 -18.44 18.27 -18.00
C TRP A 91 -18.44 17.13 -16.98
N PHE A 92 -17.25 16.62 -16.66
CA PHE A 92 -17.10 15.56 -15.67
C PHE A 92 -17.55 15.98 -14.27
N CYS A 93 -17.31 17.23 -13.89
CA CYS A 93 -17.73 17.81 -12.62
C CYS A 93 -19.21 18.22 -12.60
N LYS A 94 -19.98 17.95 -13.67
CA LYS A 94 -21.38 18.33 -13.82
C LYS A 94 -21.62 19.84 -13.66
N LEU A 95 -20.65 20.65 -14.09
CA LEU A 95 -20.72 22.12 -14.10
C LEU A 95 -21.00 22.63 -15.51
N GLY A 96 -22.00 23.46 -15.67
CA GLY A 96 -22.23 24.25 -16.90
C GLY A 96 -21.18 25.34 -17.10
N ILE A 97 -21.19 26.04 -18.23
CA ILE A 97 -20.19 27.07 -18.53
C ILE A 97 -20.25 28.22 -17.53
N GLU A 98 -21.44 28.59 -17.08
CA GLU A 98 -21.67 29.70 -16.15
C GLU A 98 -21.53 29.34 -14.68
N ASP A 99 -21.50 28.04 -14.35
CA ASP A 99 -21.44 27.61 -12.98
C ASP A 99 -20.11 27.97 -12.32
N ALA A 100 -20.19 28.45 -11.08
CA ALA A 100 -19.03 28.84 -10.34
C ALA A 100 -18.26 27.59 -9.85
N VAL A 101 -16.94 27.56 -10.09
CA VAL A 101 -16.03 26.58 -9.50
C VAL A 101 -15.68 27.00 -8.07
N PRO A 102 -15.65 26.07 -7.10
CA PRO A 102 -15.28 26.39 -5.74
C PRO A 102 -13.91 27.04 -5.61
N ASP A 103 -13.79 28.02 -4.71
CA ASP A 103 -12.49 28.57 -4.34
C ASP A 103 -11.62 27.50 -3.65
N HIS A 104 -10.32 27.52 -3.92
CA HIS A 104 -9.37 26.52 -3.41
C HIS A 104 -9.30 26.46 -1.89
N SER A 105 -9.54 27.57 -1.18
CA SER A 105 -9.53 27.60 0.29
C SER A 105 -10.80 26.95 0.86
N ALA A 106 -11.95 27.17 0.23
CA ALA A 106 -13.20 26.48 0.58
C ALA A 106 -13.10 24.98 0.26
N PHE A 107 -12.51 24.63 -0.88
CA PHE A 107 -12.25 23.24 -1.27
C PHE A 107 -11.35 22.52 -0.27
N SER A 108 -10.21 23.12 0.08
CA SER A 108 -9.27 22.56 1.07
C SER A 108 -9.92 22.39 2.44
N ARG A 109 -10.73 23.35 2.87
CA ARG A 109 -11.46 23.29 4.14
C ARG A 109 -12.48 22.15 4.14
N ALA A 110 -13.30 22.04 3.12
CA ALA A 110 -14.29 20.98 2.97
C ALA A 110 -13.63 19.59 3.03
N ARG A 111 -12.52 19.40 2.28
CA ARG A 111 -11.73 18.16 2.31
C ARG A 111 -11.25 17.80 3.72
N ASN A 112 -10.75 18.79 4.44
CA ASN A 112 -10.11 18.56 5.74
C ASN A 112 -11.10 18.44 6.90
N GLU A 113 -12.30 18.97 6.79
CA GLU A 113 -13.30 18.99 7.86
C GLU A 113 -14.37 17.91 7.68
N ARG A 114 -14.97 17.80 6.49
CA ARG A 114 -16.13 16.92 6.26
C ARG A 114 -15.77 15.54 5.73
N PHE A 115 -14.89 15.48 4.75
CA PHE A 115 -14.52 14.20 4.13
C PHE A 115 -13.55 13.39 4.99
N ARG A 116 -12.83 14.03 5.89
CA ARG A 116 -11.87 13.37 6.76
C ARG A 116 -12.50 12.75 8.00
N GLY A 117 -13.71 13.14 8.36
CA GLY A 117 -14.45 12.60 9.52
C GLY A 117 -15.05 11.22 9.30
N GLY A 118 -15.23 10.80 8.02
CA GLY A 118 -15.80 9.51 7.63
C GLY A 118 -14.86 8.69 6.76
N ASP A 119 -15.26 7.46 6.45
CA ASP A 119 -14.49 6.55 5.60
C ASP A 119 -14.84 6.67 4.10
N VAL A 120 -15.27 7.86 3.69
CA VAL A 120 -15.78 8.14 2.33
C VAL A 120 -14.79 7.72 1.24
N PHE A 121 -13.51 8.06 1.38
CA PHE A 121 -12.51 7.68 0.38
C PHE A 121 -12.26 6.18 0.36
N ARG A 122 -12.28 5.52 1.51
CA ARG A 122 -12.18 4.05 1.61
C ARG A 122 -13.38 3.39 0.93
N ARG A 123 -14.60 3.81 1.22
CA ARG A 123 -15.81 3.28 0.58
C ARG A 123 -15.82 3.52 -0.92
N MET A 124 -15.38 4.70 -1.37
CA MET A 124 -15.22 4.97 -2.80
C MET A 124 -14.21 4.03 -3.45
N PHE A 125 -13.09 3.78 -2.79
CA PHE A 125 -12.09 2.81 -3.26
C PHE A 125 -12.69 1.41 -3.40
N GLU A 126 -13.39 0.94 -2.38
CA GLU A 126 -14.05 -0.37 -2.38
C GLU A 126 -15.06 -0.51 -3.53
N ARG A 127 -15.88 0.52 -3.78
CA ARG A 127 -16.81 0.53 -4.92
C ARG A 127 -16.10 0.48 -6.28
N VAL A 128 -14.97 1.15 -6.40
CA VAL A 128 -14.15 1.08 -7.62
C VAL A 128 -13.54 -0.31 -7.79
N VAL A 129 -13.14 -0.97 -6.71
CA VAL A 129 -12.69 -2.38 -6.74
C VAL A 129 -13.85 -3.30 -7.13
N GLU A 130 -15.04 -3.12 -6.54
CA GLU A 130 -16.26 -3.86 -6.92
C GLU A 130 -16.57 -3.71 -8.42
N ALA A 131 -16.45 -2.50 -8.97
CA ALA A 131 -16.62 -2.26 -10.41
C ALA A 131 -15.55 -3.00 -11.24
N CYS A 132 -14.30 -3.07 -10.78
CA CYS A 132 -13.25 -3.85 -11.43
C CYS A 132 -13.55 -5.37 -11.38
N ILE A 133 -14.07 -5.87 -10.25
CA ILE A 133 -14.49 -7.27 -10.10
C ILE A 133 -15.65 -7.58 -11.05
N ALA A 134 -16.68 -6.73 -11.07
CA ALA A 134 -17.84 -6.89 -11.96
C ALA A 134 -17.46 -6.84 -13.45
N ALA A 135 -16.41 -6.08 -13.80
CA ALA A 135 -15.85 -6.05 -15.15
C ALA A 135 -14.93 -7.24 -15.48
N GLY A 136 -14.74 -8.21 -14.57
CA GLY A 136 -13.86 -9.37 -14.75
C GLY A 136 -12.36 -9.01 -14.73
N LEU A 137 -12.00 -7.88 -14.18
CA LEU A 137 -10.60 -7.40 -14.10
C LEU A 137 -9.86 -7.82 -12.82
N VAL A 138 -10.44 -8.70 -12.02
CA VAL A 138 -9.80 -9.30 -10.84
C VAL A 138 -9.90 -10.81 -10.97
N GLY A 139 -8.76 -11.50 -10.96
CA GLY A 139 -8.71 -12.96 -11.06
C GLY A 139 -8.95 -13.65 -9.72
N GLY A 140 -8.45 -13.08 -8.64
CA GLY A 140 -8.59 -13.61 -7.28
C GLY A 140 -7.61 -14.73 -6.90
N GLU A 141 -6.99 -15.40 -7.86
CA GLU A 141 -6.12 -16.57 -7.63
C GLU A 141 -4.75 -16.18 -7.06
N ALA A 142 -4.19 -15.08 -7.52
CA ALA A 142 -2.85 -14.68 -7.17
C ALA A 142 -2.76 -13.19 -6.89
N PHE A 143 -2.22 -12.85 -5.72
CA PHE A 143 -1.96 -11.47 -5.35
C PHE A 143 -0.45 -11.22 -5.19
N ALA A 144 -0.07 -9.95 -5.33
CA ALA A 144 1.25 -9.48 -4.97
C ALA A 144 1.15 -8.34 -3.96
N VAL A 145 2.06 -8.31 -3.01
CA VAL A 145 2.18 -7.24 -2.02
C VAL A 145 3.57 -6.63 -2.07
N ASP A 146 3.61 -5.33 -1.97
CA ASP A 146 4.86 -4.55 -1.86
C ASP A 146 4.57 -3.16 -1.29
N ALA A 147 5.62 -2.45 -0.90
CA ALA A 147 5.54 -1.11 -0.35
C ALA A 147 6.46 -0.15 -1.11
N SER A 148 6.04 1.10 -1.22
CA SER A 148 6.86 2.16 -1.80
C SER A 148 6.94 3.38 -0.91
N LEU A 149 8.18 3.87 -0.69
CA LEU A 149 8.41 5.08 0.08
C LEU A 149 7.90 6.30 -0.67
N ILE A 150 7.06 7.10 -0.02
CA ILE A 150 6.55 8.38 -0.51
C ILE A 150 6.98 9.47 0.48
N GLN A 151 7.60 10.53 -0.04
CA GLN A 151 8.09 11.63 0.79
C GLN A 151 6.94 12.32 1.52
N ALA A 152 7.08 12.51 2.83
CA ALA A 152 6.14 13.26 3.65
C ALA A 152 6.32 14.79 3.46
N ASP A 153 5.27 15.55 3.81
CA ASP A 153 5.36 17.01 3.90
C ASP A 153 6.01 17.43 5.23
N ALA A 154 7.27 17.02 5.41
CA ALA A 154 8.08 17.28 6.59
C ALA A 154 9.47 17.81 6.20
N ASN A 155 9.97 18.78 6.97
CA ASN A 155 11.27 19.40 6.70
C ASN A 155 12.30 18.94 7.74
N LYS A 156 13.45 18.43 7.26
CA LYS A 156 14.56 18.01 8.12
C LYS A 156 15.11 19.14 8.98
N GLN A 157 15.20 20.37 8.46
CA GLN A 157 15.75 21.51 9.20
C GLN A 157 14.90 21.88 10.42
N ARG A 158 13.62 21.49 10.45
CA ARG A 158 12.70 21.70 11.59
C ARG A 158 12.50 20.42 12.41
N SER A 159 13.32 19.39 12.18
CA SER A 159 13.25 18.16 12.95
C SER A 159 14.01 18.29 14.27
N ILE A 160 13.63 17.45 15.22
CA ILE A 160 14.31 17.29 16.50
C ILE A 160 14.88 15.87 16.62
N ALA A 161 15.80 15.66 17.55
CA ALA A 161 16.27 14.32 17.85
C ALA A 161 15.11 13.47 18.40
N GLY A 162 15.10 12.18 18.05
CA GLY A 162 13.99 11.29 18.44
C GLY A 162 13.84 11.14 19.96
N GLY A 163 14.95 11.18 20.72
CA GLY A 163 14.94 11.17 22.18
C GLY A 163 14.30 12.40 22.81
N ASP A 164 14.25 13.53 22.10
CA ASP A 164 13.66 14.78 22.60
C ASP A 164 12.16 14.85 22.27
N TRP A 165 11.65 13.91 21.47
CA TRP A 165 10.23 13.84 21.16
C TRP A 165 9.47 13.23 22.34
N ARG A 166 8.58 14.03 22.95
CA ARG A 166 7.70 13.56 24.02
C ARG A 166 6.39 13.04 23.47
N ARG A 167 5.98 11.86 23.92
CA ARG A 167 4.69 11.23 23.60
C ARG A 167 3.56 11.70 24.50
N ASP A 168 3.90 12.27 25.68
CA ASP A 168 3.00 12.80 26.71
C ASP A 168 2.50 14.23 26.42
N ARG A 169 2.42 14.61 25.16
CA ARG A 169 1.96 15.94 24.74
C ARG A 169 0.46 16.08 24.94
N ASP A 170 0.04 17.27 25.36
CA ASP A 170 -1.37 17.64 25.43
C ASP A 170 -1.99 17.62 24.02
N PRO A 171 -2.92 16.68 23.74
CA PRO A 171 -3.60 16.64 22.43
C PRO A 171 -4.36 17.93 22.11
N ALA A 172 -4.90 18.64 23.13
CA ALA A 172 -5.66 19.88 22.91
C ALA A 172 -4.81 20.98 22.28
N ARG A 173 -3.52 21.04 22.64
CA ARG A 173 -2.55 22.03 22.12
C ARG A 173 -1.74 21.54 20.94
N SER A 174 -2.00 20.33 20.44
CA SER A 174 -1.26 19.71 19.35
C SER A 174 -1.92 19.95 18.00
N SER A 175 -1.12 19.97 16.93
CA SER A 175 -1.64 19.96 15.56
C SER A 175 -2.43 18.68 15.28
N ARG A 176 -3.30 18.70 14.27
CA ARG A 176 -4.11 17.54 13.90
C ARG A 176 -3.26 16.29 13.62
N ALA A 177 -2.19 16.40 12.83
CA ALA A 177 -1.30 15.29 12.52
C ALA A 177 -0.66 14.66 13.76
N VAL A 178 -0.33 15.50 14.76
CA VAL A 178 0.18 15.03 16.05
C VAL A 178 -0.91 14.32 16.84
N LYS A 179 -2.13 14.87 16.90
CA LYS A 179 -3.28 14.22 17.56
C LYS A 179 -3.55 12.84 16.97
N GLU A 180 -3.65 12.76 15.65
CA GLU A 180 -3.85 11.51 14.92
C GLU A 180 -2.76 10.48 15.24
N TYR A 181 -1.49 10.90 15.26
CA TYR A 181 -0.40 10.00 15.62
C TYR A 181 -0.47 9.51 17.06
N LEU A 182 -0.80 10.39 18.00
CA LEU A 182 -0.92 10.01 19.42
C LEU A 182 -2.04 8.99 19.66
N THR A 183 -3.12 9.02 18.88
CA THR A 183 -4.21 8.03 18.97
C THR A 183 -3.87 6.69 18.33
N THR A 184 -2.80 6.62 17.53
CA THR A 184 -2.39 5.40 16.80
C THR A 184 -1.09 4.78 17.36
N LEU A 185 -0.66 5.17 18.57
CA LEU A 185 0.62 4.69 19.13
C LEU A 185 0.63 3.17 19.39
N ASP A 186 -0.52 2.58 19.70
CA ASP A 186 -0.66 1.14 19.93
C ASP A 186 -0.91 0.35 18.63
N ASP A 187 -1.08 1.03 17.50
CA ASP A 187 -1.29 0.42 16.21
C ASP A 187 0.04 -0.05 15.61
N THR A 188 0.08 -1.30 15.13
CA THR A 188 1.25 -1.91 14.51
C THR A 188 1.72 -1.21 13.24
N ALA A 189 0.82 -0.54 12.52
CA ALA A 189 1.16 0.26 11.35
C ALA A 189 1.89 1.57 11.73
N TRP A 190 1.72 2.07 12.95
CA TRP A 190 2.15 3.41 13.35
C TRP A 190 3.11 3.46 14.53
N GLY A 191 2.68 3.04 15.72
CA GLY A 191 3.44 3.19 16.96
C GLY A 191 4.08 1.90 17.45
N ALA A 192 3.27 0.83 17.54
CA ALA A 192 3.65 -0.45 18.11
C ALA A 192 4.56 -1.32 17.20
N ALA A 193 4.88 -0.84 15.99
CA ALA A 193 5.72 -1.60 15.05
C ALA A 193 7.18 -1.73 15.51
N THR A 194 7.68 -0.84 16.35
CA THR A 194 9.06 -0.85 16.85
C THR A 194 9.24 0.04 18.08
N ASP A 195 10.05 -0.42 19.02
CA ASP A 195 10.52 0.36 20.19
C ASP A 195 11.76 1.20 19.86
N VAL A 196 12.30 1.09 18.66
CA VAL A 196 13.49 1.82 18.25
C VAL A 196 13.19 3.31 18.17
N VAL A 197 13.94 4.10 18.94
CA VAL A 197 13.85 5.56 18.89
C VAL A 197 14.41 6.05 17.55
N PRO A 198 13.62 6.76 16.73
CA PRO A 198 14.09 7.25 15.43
C PRO A 198 15.15 8.33 15.61
N LYS A 199 16.11 8.42 14.69
CA LYS A 199 17.18 9.43 14.74
C LYS A 199 16.64 10.86 14.73
N PHE A 200 15.63 11.13 13.91
CA PHE A 200 14.95 12.41 13.80
C PHE A 200 13.43 12.22 13.78
N VAL A 201 12.71 13.16 14.37
CA VAL A 201 11.25 13.25 14.35
C VAL A 201 10.85 14.63 13.85
N SER A 202 9.85 14.70 12.97
CA SER A 202 9.23 15.95 12.56
C SER A 202 8.17 16.37 13.59
N PRO A 203 8.29 17.51 14.28
CA PRO A 203 7.28 17.94 15.24
C PRO A 203 5.90 18.21 14.63
N SER A 204 5.85 18.51 13.33
CA SER A 204 4.60 18.77 12.60
C SER A 204 3.96 17.51 12.03
N ASP A 205 4.72 16.41 11.93
CA ASP A 205 4.27 15.12 11.38
C ASP A 205 5.12 13.98 11.98
N PRO A 206 4.87 13.59 13.24
CA PRO A 206 5.72 12.63 13.95
C PRO A 206 5.56 11.19 13.47
N ALA A 207 4.49 10.87 12.75
CA ALA A 207 4.29 9.56 12.14
C ALA A 207 5.21 9.32 10.93
N ALA A 208 5.63 10.40 10.24
CA ALA A 208 6.56 10.29 9.12
C ALA A 208 7.92 9.78 9.62
N GLN A 209 8.40 8.68 9.03
CA GLN A 209 9.65 8.05 9.42
C GLN A 209 10.84 8.69 8.71
N TRP A 210 11.89 9.04 9.46
CA TRP A 210 13.18 9.40 8.87
C TRP A 210 13.84 8.13 8.31
N THR A 211 13.97 8.03 7.00
CA THR A 211 14.49 6.86 6.30
C THR A 211 15.39 7.25 5.16
N GLY A 212 16.26 6.34 4.72
CA GLY A 212 17.11 6.52 3.55
C GLY A 212 16.56 5.76 2.35
N ALA A 213 16.52 6.41 1.18
CA ALA A 213 16.37 5.70 -0.07
C ALA A 213 17.68 4.99 -0.43
N HIS A 214 17.59 3.87 -1.15
CA HIS A 214 18.78 3.19 -1.67
C HIS A 214 19.60 4.16 -2.53
N LYS A 215 20.86 4.41 -2.14
CA LYS A 215 21.81 5.34 -2.82
C LYS A 215 21.36 6.81 -2.90
N GLY A 216 20.43 7.26 -2.03
CA GLY A 216 19.97 8.65 -1.99
C GLY A 216 20.04 9.28 -0.59
N PRO A 217 19.82 10.60 -0.47
CA PRO A 217 19.75 11.26 0.81
C PRO A 217 18.53 10.76 1.60
N ALA A 218 18.66 10.72 2.93
CA ALA A 218 17.55 10.38 3.80
C ALA A 218 16.49 11.49 3.83
N PHE A 219 15.23 11.11 4.02
CA PHE A 219 14.08 12.01 4.06
C PHE A 219 12.98 11.44 4.98
N PHE A 220 12.02 12.26 5.34
CA PHE A 220 10.81 11.79 6.03
C PHE A 220 9.87 11.14 5.01
N ALA A 221 9.36 9.94 5.32
CA ALA A 221 8.51 9.17 4.44
C ALA A 221 7.40 8.42 5.18
N TYR A 222 6.40 8.08 4.40
CA TYR A 222 5.43 7.02 4.66
C TYR A 222 5.63 5.89 3.66
N SER A 223 5.23 4.68 4.02
CA SER A 223 5.11 3.57 3.07
C SER A 223 3.69 3.50 2.54
N ASP A 224 3.57 3.54 1.22
CA ASP A 224 2.36 3.24 0.48
C ASP A 224 2.39 1.74 0.15
N ASN A 225 1.57 0.96 0.84
CA ASN A 225 1.49 -0.48 0.69
C ASN A 225 0.33 -0.82 -0.24
N TYR A 226 0.60 -1.61 -1.28
CA TYR A 226 -0.40 -2.11 -2.22
C TYR A 226 -0.52 -3.62 -2.15
N LEU A 227 -1.77 -4.09 -2.18
CA LEU A 227 -2.13 -5.47 -2.53
C LEU A 227 -2.75 -5.43 -3.93
N ILE A 228 -2.16 -6.13 -4.89
CA ILE A 228 -2.67 -6.15 -6.26
C ILE A 228 -3.07 -7.56 -6.70
N ASP A 229 -4.13 -7.66 -7.49
CA ASP A 229 -4.38 -8.83 -8.33
C ASP A 229 -3.36 -8.85 -9.47
N VAL A 230 -2.62 -9.95 -9.63
CA VAL A 230 -1.54 -10.01 -10.60
C VAL A 230 -2.01 -10.24 -12.04
N LYS A 231 -3.26 -10.65 -12.26
CA LYS A 231 -3.79 -10.91 -13.60
C LYS A 231 -3.88 -9.63 -14.42
N PHE A 232 -4.57 -8.62 -13.90
CA PHE A 232 -4.76 -7.34 -14.58
C PHE A 232 -4.04 -6.17 -13.87
N GLY A 233 -3.45 -6.38 -12.70
CA GLY A 233 -2.77 -5.38 -11.92
C GLY A 233 -3.73 -4.35 -11.30
N VAL A 234 -4.93 -4.76 -10.93
CA VAL A 234 -5.87 -3.97 -10.15
C VAL A 234 -5.40 -3.92 -8.70
N ILE A 235 -5.42 -2.75 -8.10
CA ILE A 235 -5.13 -2.58 -6.67
C ILE A 235 -6.38 -3.00 -5.92
N VAL A 236 -6.32 -4.14 -5.21
CA VAL A 236 -7.46 -4.68 -4.46
C VAL A 236 -7.52 -4.13 -3.04
N ASP A 237 -6.36 -3.70 -2.50
CA ASP A 237 -6.32 -2.94 -1.26
C ASP A 237 -5.07 -2.04 -1.18
N VAL A 238 -5.15 -1.03 -0.31
CA VAL A 238 -4.11 -0.03 -0.07
C VAL A 238 -4.08 0.38 1.40
N GLU A 239 -2.88 0.43 1.99
CA GLU A 239 -2.68 0.80 3.39
C GLU A 239 -1.47 1.71 3.56
N ALA A 240 -1.65 2.81 4.30
CA ALA A 240 -0.55 3.66 4.71
C ALA A 240 0.11 3.11 5.97
N SER A 241 1.42 3.15 6.05
CA SER A 241 2.15 2.78 7.26
C SER A 241 3.39 3.64 7.47
N ARG A 242 3.99 3.56 8.66
CA ARG A 242 5.35 4.07 8.85
C ARG A 242 6.31 3.35 7.90
N ALA A 243 7.31 4.07 7.42
CA ALA A 243 8.32 3.53 6.51
C ALA A 243 9.34 2.65 7.26
N ILE A 244 8.86 1.55 7.86
CA ILE A 244 9.63 0.52 8.54
C ILE A 244 9.07 -0.86 8.19
N ARG A 245 9.96 -1.84 8.05
CA ARG A 245 9.61 -3.19 7.59
C ARG A 245 8.48 -3.86 8.38
N GLN A 246 8.51 -3.75 9.71
CA GLN A 246 7.50 -4.37 10.56
C GLN A 246 6.09 -3.82 10.29
N ALA A 247 5.99 -2.50 10.07
CA ALA A 247 4.73 -1.85 9.73
C ALA A 247 4.22 -2.25 8.33
N GLU A 248 5.12 -2.40 7.36
CA GLU A 248 4.78 -2.86 6.00
C GLU A 248 4.26 -4.30 6.01
N VAL A 249 4.90 -5.20 6.78
CA VAL A 249 4.41 -6.58 6.96
C VAL A 249 3.06 -6.60 7.68
N GLY A 250 2.87 -5.74 8.70
CA GLY A 250 1.58 -5.57 9.38
C GLY A 250 0.48 -5.10 8.41
N ALA A 251 0.77 -4.08 7.62
CA ALA A 251 -0.15 -3.56 6.59
C ALA A 251 -0.54 -4.64 5.57
N ALA A 252 0.40 -5.51 5.18
CA ALA A 252 0.10 -6.63 4.28
C ALA A 252 -0.93 -7.59 4.86
N ARG A 253 -0.84 -7.93 6.16
CA ARG A 253 -1.84 -8.77 6.84
C ARG A 253 -3.20 -8.10 6.84
N THR A 254 -3.27 -6.85 7.27
CA THR A 254 -4.51 -6.06 7.31
C THR A 254 -5.17 -6.02 5.93
N MET A 255 -4.40 -5.77 4.87
CA MET A 255 -4.92 -5.72 3.51
C MET A 255 -5.49 -7.07 3.04
N ILE A 256 -4.80 -8.18 3.33
CA ILE A 256 -5.27 -9.53 2.95
C ILE A 256 -6.56 -9.88 3.71
N GLU A 257 -6.61 -9.64 5.02
CA GLU A 257 -7.79 -9.91 5.85
C GLU A 257 -8.98 -9.06 5.41
N ARG A 258 -8.79 -7.78 5.19
CA ARG A 258 -9.85 -6.87 4.74
C ARG A 258 -10.35 -7.21 3.33
N THR A 259 -9.47 -7.64 2.42
CA THR A 259 -9.85 -8.08 1.07
C THR A 259 -10.69 -9.36 1.13
N GLU A 260 -10.33 -10.31 1.99
CA GLU A 260 -11.10 -11.53 2.23
C GLU A 260 -12.49 -11.19 2.84
N GLU A 261 -12.52 -10.33 3.86
CA GLU A 261 -13.76 -9.91 4.53
C GLU A 261 -14.68 -9.11 3.60
N ARG A 262 -14.13 -8.16 2.85
CA ARG A 262 -14.93 -7.20 2.08
C ARG A 262 -15.40 -7.73 0.74
N PHE A 263 -14.58 -8.52 0.06
CA PHE A 263 -14.84 -8.99 -1.30
C PHE A 263 -14.94 -10.51 -1.42
N GLY A 264 -14.74 -11.26 -0.34
CA GLY A 264 -14.66 -12.72 -0.38
C GLY A 264 -13.45 -13.23 -1.20
N LEU A 265 -12.46 -12.39 -1.45
CA LEU A 265 -11.30 -12.71 -2.26
C LEU A 265 -10.14 -13.15 -1.37
N LYS A 266 -9.78 -14.42 -1.48
CA LYS A 266 -8.62 -15.01 -0.83
C LYS A 266 -7.72 -15.64 -1.88
N PRO A 267 -6.47 -15.17 -2.05
CA PRO A 267 -5.60 -15.72 -3.07
C PRO A 267 -5.11 -17.13 -2.69
N GLU A 268 -4.88 -17.96 -3.68
CA GLU A 268 -4.21 -19.25 -3.50
C GLU A 268 -2.71 -19.05 -3.26
N ARG A 269 -2.10 -18.03 -3.86
CA ARG A 269 -0.70 -17.67 -3.71
C ARG A 269 -0.47 -16.18 -3.55
N LEU A 270 0.53 -15.83 -2.74
CA LEU A 270 0.97 -14.47 -2.51
C LEU A 270 2.43 -14.29 -2.96
N ALA A 271 2.66 -13.35 -3.87
CA ALA A 271 4.01 -12.95 -4.29
C ALA A 271 4.46 -11.70 -3.50
N ALA A 272 5.67 -11.76 -2.95
CA ALA A 272 6.28 -10.61 -2.28
C ALA A 272 7.81 -10.69 -2.33
N ASP A 273 8.48 -9.66 -1.85
CA ASP A 273 9.94 -9.66 -1.72
C ASP A 273 10.41 -10.37 -0.43
N THR A 274 11.72 -10.47 -0.26
CA THR A 274 12.36 -11.10 0.93
C THR A 274 11.99 -10.37 2.25
N ALA A 275 11.54 -9.13 2.22
CA ALA A 275 11.12 -8.40 3.42
C ALA A 275 9.95 -9.10 4.14
N TYR A 276 9.07 -9.73 3.37
CA TYR A 276 7.91 -10.49 3.87
C TYR A 276 8.25 -11.95 4.20
N GLY A 277 9.47 -12.43 3.90
CA GLY A 277 9.92 -13.82 4.09
C GLY A 277 10.34 -14.18 5.51
N ALA A 278 9.91 -13.44 6.52
CA ALA A 278 10.15 -13.75 7.92
C ALA A 278 9.26 -14.91 8.41
N ALA A 279 9.77 -15.74 9.32
CA ALA A 279 9.07 -16.94 9.78
C ALA A 279 7.65 -16.69 10.31
N PRO A 280 7.37 -15.65 11.12
CA PRO A 280 6.01 -15.38 11.60
C PRO A 280 5.01 -15.00 10.48
N MET A 281 5.47 -14.31 9.43
CA MET A 281 4.62 -13.96 8.29
C MET A 281 4.34 -15.19 7.43
N LEU A 282 5.36 -15.99 7.15
CA LEU A 282 5.20 -17.23 6.39
C LEU A 282 4.29 -18.22 7.12
N ASN A 283 4.43 -18.34 8.45
CA ASN A 283 3.56 -19.20 9.26
C ASN A 283 2.10 -18.74 9.20
N TRP A 284 1.85 -17.44 9.30
CA TRP A 284 0.51 -16.89 9.18
C TRP A 284 -0.11 -17.17 7.80
N LEU A 285 0.67 -17.02 6.73
CA LEU A 285 0.21 -17.35 5.38
C LEU A 285 -0.13 -18.84 5.23
N VAL A 286 0.77 -19.73 5.65
CA VAL A 286 0.64 -21.17 5.43
C VAL A 286 -0.38 -21.79 6.39
N GLU A 287 -0.20 -21.60 7.71
CA GLU A 287 -0.98 -22.32 8.72
C GLU A 287 -2.30 -21.64 9.05
N THR A 288 -2.34 -20.29 9.04
CA THR A 288 -3.57 -19.57 9.40
C THR A 288 -4.44 -19.29 8.19
N LYS A 289 -3.83 -18.84 7.10
CA LYS A 289 -4.57 -18.44 5.90
C LYS A 289 -4.64 -19.52 4.81
N GLY A 290 -3.76 -20.51 4.81
CA GLY A 290 -3.70 -21.52 3.76
C GLY A 290 -3.31 -20.93 2.39
N ILE A 291 -2.46 -19.89 2.38
CA ILE A 291 -1.99 -19.19 1.17
C ILE A 291 -0.56 -19.66 0.88
N ALA A 292 -0.29 -20.09 -0.36
CA ALA A 292 1.05 -20.49 -0.78
C ALA A 292 1.99 -19.26 -0.85
N PRO A 293 3.09 -19.24 -0.06
CA PRO A 293 4.00 -18.10 -0.03
C PRO A 293 5.01 -18.18 -1.18
N HIS A 294 4.76 -17.50 -2.28
CA HIS A 294 5.75 -17.28 -3.34
C HIS A 294 6.69 -16.13 -2.96
N ILE A 295 7.35 -16.29 -1.81
CA ILE A 295 8.16 -15.29 -1.12
C ILE A 295 9.53 -15.87 -0.81
N PRO A 296 10.64 -15.22 -1.21
CA PRO A 296 11.97 -15.68 -0.84
C PRO A 296 12.15 -15.65 0.68
N VAL A 297 12.63 -16.74 1.26
CA VAL A 297 12.82 -16.84 2.70
C VAL A 297 13.91 -15.87 3.16
N ASN A 298 13.62 -15.07 4.18
CA ASN A 298 14.63 -14.27 4.87
C ASN A 298 15.45 -15.16 5.78
N ASP A 299 16.54 -15.72 5.25
CA ASP A 299 17.41 -16.66 5.94
C ASP A 299 18.79 -16.05 6.17
N LYS A 300 19.15 -15.90 7.45
CA LYS A 300 20.46 -15.42 7.89
C LYS A 300 21.41 -16.56 8.30
N SER A 301 21.07 -17.80 7.97
CA SER A 301 21.87 -18.97 8.35
C SER A 301 23.09 -19.22 7.45
N LYS A 302 23.18 -18.52 6.33
CA LYS A 302 24.32 -18.60 5.42
C LYS A 302 25.58 -18.11 6.12
N ARG A 303 26.68 -18.84 5.95
CA ARG A 303 27.98 -18.51 6.53
C ARG A 303 28.99 -18.25 5.42
N ASP A 304 29.78 -17.21 5.58
CA ASP A 304 30.81 -16.80 4.62
C ASP A 304 32.23 -17.01 5.19
N ASP A 305 32.32 -17.68 6.37
CA ASP A 305 33.58 -17.96 7.09
C ASP A 305 34.20 -19.33 6.72
N GLY A 306 33.70 -19.99 5.68
CA GLY A 306 34.16 -21.32 5.26
C GLY A 306 33.65 -22.46 6.12
N THR A 307 32.82 -22.17 7.14
CA THR A 307 32.21 -23.22 7.97
C THR A 307 30.83 -23.61 7.44
N PHE A 308 30.41 -24.85 7.76
CA PHE A 308 29.10 -25.35 7.34
C PHE A 308 27.97 -24.44 7.79
N SER A 309 27.11 -24.07 6.84
CA SER A 309 25.84 -23.36 7.06
C SER A 309 24.77 -24.35 7.53
N ARG A 310 23.58 -23.85 7.85
CA ARG A 310 22.45 -24.72 8.20
C ARG A 310 22.03 -25.60 7.01
N ASN A 311 22.19 -25.15 5.79
CA ASN A 311 21.77 -25.86 4.58
C ASN A 311 22.63 -27.10 4.30
N ASP A 312 23.83 -27.22 4.92
CA ASP A 312 24.66 -28.38 4.84
C ASP A 312 24.19 -29.54 5.76
N PHE A 313 23.14 -29.28 6.58
CA PHE A 313 22.52 -30.24 7.48
C PHE A 313 21.13 -30.60 6.97
N GLN A 314 20.82 -31.89 6.92
CA GLN A 314 19.52 -32.36 6.46
C GLN A 314 18.56 -32.46 7.66
N TYR A 315 17.41 -31.81 7.56
CA TYR A 315 16.35 -31.96 8.55
C TYR A 315 15.48 -33.16 8.22
N ASP A 316 15.26 -34.01 9.21
CA ASP A 316 14.36 -35.15 9.16
C ASP A 316 13.08 -34.81 9.96
N PRO A 317 11.95 -34.50 9.27
CA PRO A 317 10.73 -34.12 9.95
C PRO A 317 10.06 -35.26 10.72
N THR A 318 10.34 -36.54 10.33
CA THR A 318 9.74 -37.69 10.99
C THR A 318 10.40 -37.94 12.34
N GLY A 319 11.71 -37.78 12.40
CA GLY A 319 12.49 -37.99 13.64
C GLY A 319 12.67 -36.71 14.46
N ASP A 320 12.22 -35.54 13.94
CA ASP A 320 12.48 -34.20 14.49
C ASP A 320 13.97 -34.03 14.87
N LEU A 321 14.86 -34.23 13.90
CA LEU A 321 16.29 -34.13 14.08
C LEU A 321 17.00 -33.61 12.83
N TYR A 322 18.21 -33.11 12.99
CA TYR A 322 19.12 -32.84 11.88
C TYR A 322 20.17 -33.95 11.74
N ARG A 323 20.54 -34.26 10.49
CA ARG A 323 21.71 -35.06 10.15
C ARG A 323 22.85 -34.17 9.68
N CYS A 324 24.02 -34.27 10.29
CA CYS A 324 25.19 -33.49 9.89
C CYS A 324 25.87 -34.11 8.66
N PRO A 325 26.78 -33.37 7.97
CA PRO A 325 27.58 -33.92 6.87
C PRO A 325 28.40 -35.16 7.24
N GLY A 326 28.76 -35.33 8.51
CA GLY A 326 29.42 -36.52 9.03
C GLY A 326 28.46 -37.67 9.44
N GLY A 327 27.16 -37.59 9.05
CA GLY A 327 26.16 -38.63 9.29
C GLY A 327 25.62 -38.71 10.73
N LYS A 328 26.04 -37.83 11.65
CA LYS A 328 25.59 -37.83 13.05
C LYS A 328 24.32 -37.01 13.23
N GLN A 329 23.56 -37.34 14.29
CA GLN A 329 22.28 -36.72 14.59
C GLN A 329 22.42 -35.53 15.54
N LEU A 330 21.70 -34.46 15.26
CA LEU A 330 21.49 -33.36 16.20
C LEU A 330 20.03 -33.39 16.66
N ARG A 331 19.85 -33.44 17.98
CA ARG A 331 18.52 -33.52 18.61
C ARG A 331 18.21 -32.26 19.43
N THR A 332 16.94 -31.97 19.59
CA THR A 332 16.46 -30.91 20.48
C THR A 332 15.95 -31.51 21.79
N SER A 333 16.05 -30.72 22.86
CA SER A 333 15.37 -31.02 24.13
C SER A 333 13.91 -30.56 24.14
N GLY A 334 13.43 -29.94 23.08
CA GLY A 334 12.10 -29.30 23.02
C GLY A 334 12.04 -27.95 23.73
N THR A 335 13.09 -27.48 24.38
CA THR A 335 13.10 -26.18 25.06
C THR A 335 13.12 -25.06 24.04
N VAL A 336 12.11 -24.19 24.11
CA VAL A 336 12.00 -22.98 23.28
C VAL A 336 12.78 -21.85 23.96
N HIS A 337 13.81 -21.35 23.30
CA HIS A 337 14.61 -20.21 23.74
C HIS A 337 14.03 -18.90 23.21
N GLU A 338 13.95 -17.89 24.06
CA GLU A 338 13.43 -16.55 23.74
C GLU A 338 12.05 -16.60 23.06
N GLY A 339 11.22 -17.61 23.36
CA GLY A 339 9.88 -17.78 22.79
C GLY A 339 9.82 -18.11 21.31
N LYS A 340 10.95 -18.32 20.62
CA LYS A 340 10.97 -18.47 19.16
C LYS A 340 11.96 -19.48 18.58
N THR A 341 12.90 -19.99 19.37
CA THR A 341 14.01 -20.80 18.83
C THR A 341 14.15 -22.12 19.54
N LEU A 342 14.15 -23.21 18.78
CA LEU A 342 14.59 -24.56 19.21
C LEU A 342 16.06 -24.75 18.87
N LEU A 343 16.85 -25.35 19.78
CA LEU A 343 18.26 -25.65 19.54
C LEU A 343 18.45 -27.15 19.34
N TYR A 344 18.91 -27.54 18.17
CA TYR A 344 19.33 -28.90 17.85
C TYR A 344 20.82 -29.01 18.09
N ARG A 345 21.25 -29.99 18.94
CA ARG A 345 22.63 -30.14 19.38
C ARG A 345 23.17 -31.52 19.00
N ALA A 346 24.40 -31.56 18.48
CA ALA A 346 25.16 -32.79 18.33
C ALA A 346 25.73 -33.23 19.68
N SER A 347 25.99 -34.52 19.83
CA SER A 347 26.77 -35.04 20.95
C SER A 347 28.20 -34.49 20.91
N LYS A 348 28.73 -34.07 22.07
CA LYS A 348 30.12 -33.66 22.18
C LYS A 348 31.05 -34.80 21.78
N LEU A 349 30.76 -36.03 22.22
CA LEU A 349 31.55 -37.21 21.90
C LEU A 349 31.65 -37.46 20.39
N ASP A 350 30.55 -37.28 19.67
CA ASP A 350 30.55 -37.41 18.22
C ASP A 350 31.35 -36.29 17.51
N CYS A 351 31.34 -35.08 18.05
CA CYS A 351 32.06 -33.94 17.47
C CYS A 351 33.57 -33.98 17.77
N ASP A 352 33.98 -34.48 18.92
CA ASP A 352 35.40 -34.50 19.34
C ASP A 352 36.25 -35.39 18.45
N VAL A 353 35.70 -36.49 17.93
CA VAL A 353 36.38 -37.42 17.02
C VAL A 353 36.08 -37.17 15.54
N CYS A 354 35.33 -36.10 15.22
CA CYS A 354 34.89 -35.86 13.87
C CYS A 354 35.97 -35.16 13.03
N PRO A 355 36.37 -35.71 11.87
CA PRO A 355 37.37 -35.09 11.02
C PRO A 355 36.86 -33.75 10.40
N LEU A 356 35.55 -33.56 10.34
CA LEU A 356 34.93 -32.32 9.82
C LEU A 356 34.77 -31.23 10.89
N LYS A 357 35.19 -31.46 12.14
CA LYS A 357 35.05 -30.47 13.23
C LYS A 357 35.66 -29.10 12.88
N PRO A 358 36.84 -29.00 12.23
CA PRO A 358 37.41 -27.72 11.83
C PRO A 358 36.51 -26.88 10.87
N GLN A 359 35.75 -27.54 9.99
CA GLN A 359 34.82 -26.92 9.05
C GLN A 359 33.41 -26.80 9.64
N CYS A 360 33.10 -27.43 10.74
CA CYS A 360 31.76 -27.48 11.32
C CYS A 360 31.60 -26.56 12.53
N CYS A 361 32.40 -26.78 13.57
CA CYS A 361 32.34 -26.06 14.84
C CYS A 361 33.73 -25.92 15.47
N PRO A 362 34.67 -25.20 14.85
CA PRO A 362 36.06 -25.14 15.30
C PRO A 362 36.23 -24.55 16.70
N LYS A 363 35.34 -23.66 17.10
CA LYS A 363 35.40 -22.92 18.39
C LYS A 363 34.46 -23.49 19.46
N ASP A 364 33.52 -24.38 19.09
CA ASP A 364 32.50 -24.90 19.99
C ASP A 364 32.75 -26.39 20.31
N PRO A 365 32.38 -26.88 21.50
CA PRO A 365 32.49 -28.28 21.85
C PRO A 365 31.67 -29.20 20.95
N SER A 366 30.49 -28.71 20.49
CA SER A 366 29.61 -29.44 19.57
C SER A 366 28.79 -28.48 18.72
N ARG A 367 28.36 -28.96 17.56
CA ARG A 367 27.53 -28.17 16.66
C ARG A 367 26.15 -27.93 17.26
N LYS A 368 25.67 -26.70 17.13
CA LYS A 368 24.31 -26.26 17.47
C LYS A 368 23.67 -25.63 16.24
N ILE A 369 22.41 -26.01 15.94
CA ILE A 369 21.60 -25.43 14.88
C ILE A 369 20.36 -24.81 15.53
N PRO A 370 20.20 -23.49 15.45
CA PRO A 370 18.95 -22.83 15.84
C PRO A 370 17.90 -23.05 14.76
N ARG A 371 16.69 -23.45 15.14
CA ARG A 371 15.52 -23.62 14.30
C ARG A 371 14.39 -22.76 14.87
N ASP A 372 13.76 -21.92 14.04
CA ASP A 372 12.59 -21.14 14.45
C ASP A 372 11.41 -22.08 14.70
N ILE A 373 10.53 -21.76 15.66
CA ILE A 373 9.31 -22.54 15.92
C ILE A 373 8.39 -22.60 14.69
N HIS A 374 8.47 -21.60 13.81
CA HIS A 374 7.73 -21.50 12.56
C HIS A 374 8.55 -21.93 11.32
N GLU A 375 9.64 -22.68 11.52
CA GLU A 375 10.53 -23.09 10.42
C GLU A 375 9.84 -23.99 9.39
N ARG A 376 8.77 -24.71 9.78
CA ARG A 376 7.97 -25.52 8.86
C ARG A 376 7.40 -24.65 7.71
N ALA A 377 6.89 -23.46 8.01
CA ALA A 377 6.39 -22.57 6.99
C ALA A 377 7.50 -22.02 6.07
N ARG A 378 8.72 -21.84 6.62
CA ARG A 378 9.90 -21.52 5.80
C ARG A 378 10.31 -22.69 4.89
N ASP A 379 10.19 -23.92 5.35
CA ASP A 379 10.48 -25.12 4.55
C ASP A 379 9.47 -25.23 3.39
N VAL A 380 8.20 -24.93 3.62
CA VAL A 380 7.18 -24.80 2.55
C VAL A 380 7.58 -23.73 1.54
N ALA A 381 7.96 -22.52 1.99
CA ALA A 381 8.38 -21.46 1.08
C ALA A 381 9.65 -21.83 0.28
N ARG A 382 10.60 -22.55 0.88
CA ARG A 382 11.80 -23.06 0.19
C ARG A 382 11.46 -24.11 -0.86
N SER A 383 10.52 -25.04 -0.56
CA SER A 383 10.10 -26.05 -1.53
C SER A 383 9.41 -25.46 -2.75
N LEU A 384 8.73 -24.32 -2.59
CA LEU A 384 8.10 -23.60 -3.69
C LEU A 384 9.12 -22.82 -4.55
N ALA A 385 10.22 -22.38 -3.98
CA ALA A 385 11.18 -21.46 -4.62
C ALA A 385 11.80 -21.98 -5.93
N GLY A 386 11.82 -23.29 -6.17
CA GLY A 386 12.32 -23.91 -7.41
C GLY A 386 11.24 -24.27 -8.42
N THR A 387 9.97 -23.98 -8.15
CA THR A 387 8.85 -24.38 -9.01
C THR A 387 8.60 -23.37 -10.13
N GLU A 388 8.01 -23.82 -11.24
CA GLU A 388 7.60 -22.96 -12.34
C GLU A 388 6.59 -21.91 -11.88
N GLY A 389 5.66 -22.26 -10.99
CA GLY A 389 4.68 -21.34 -10.39
C GLY A 389 5.33 -20.21 -9.61
N PHE A 390 6.44 -20.48 -8.91
CA PHE A 390 7.20 -19.44 -8.21
C PHE A 390 7.87 -18.47 -9.19
N GLU A 391 8.49 -18.98 -10.26
CA GLU A 391 9.09 -18.17 -11.31
C GLU A 391 8.04 -17.33 -12.07
N GLN A 392 6.87 -17.88 -12.29
CA GLN A 392 5.73 -17.12 -12.81
C GLN A 392 5.37 -15.97 -11.86
N SER A 393 5.17 -16.24 -10.59
CA SER A 393 4.86 -15.22 -9.57
C SER A 393 5.94 -14.14 -9.48
N ARG A 394 7.22 -14.51 -9.61
CA ARG A 394 8.34 -13.56 -9.66
C ARG A 394 8.26 -12.62 -10.86
N ARG A 395 7.86 -13.14 -12.02
CA ARG A 395 7.62 -12.32 -13.22
C ARG A 395 6.40 -11.42 -13.05
N GLU A 396 5.32 -11.96 -12.49
CA GLU A 396 4.06 -11.24 -12.26
C GLU A 396 4.20 -10.13 -11.22
N ARG A 397 5.06 -10.31 -10.21
CA ARG A 397 5.36 -9.29 -9.20
C ARG A 397 5.85 -7.97 -9.82
N LYS A 398 6.48 -8.00 -10.99
CA LYS A 398 6.85 -6.77 -11.72
C LYS A 398 5.66 -5.86 -12.01
N LYS A 399 4.44 -6.38 -12.03
CA LYS A 399 3.23 -5.57 -12.22
C LYS A 399 3.01 -4.59 -11.07
N ILE A 400 3.33 -4.97 -9.82
CA ILE A 400 3.23 -4.04 -8.68
C ILE A 400 4.30 -2.95 -8.75
N GLU A 401 5.52 -3.29 -9.16
CA GLU A 401 6.58 -2.31 -9.40
C GLU A 401 6.16 -1.28 -10.46
N MET A 402 5.48 -1.74 -11.51
CA MET A 402 4.89 -0.86 -12.53
C MET A 402 3.78 0.03 -11.97
N ARG A 403 2.98 -0.42 -10.97
CA ARG A 403 1.99 0.42 -10.31
C ARG A 403 2.66 1.56 -9.55
N PHE A 404 3.73 1.30 -8.80
CA PHE A 404 4.49 2.34 -8.12
C PHE A 404 5.22 3.27 -9.08
N ALA A 405 5.73 2.77 -10.19
CA ALA A 405 6.30 3.61 -11.24
C ALA A 405 5.23 4.56 -11.84
N HIS A 406 4.04 4.05 -12.13
CA HIS A 406 2.89 4.84 -12.59
C HIS A 406 2.46 5.88 -11.54
N LEU A 407 2.36 5.49 -10.27
CA LEU A 407 2.05 6.37 -9.15
C LEU A 407 3.00 7.59 -9.12
N LYS A 408 4.31 7.34 -9.15
CA LYS A 408 5.32 8.40 -9.03
C LYS A 408 5.49 9.23 -10.29
N ARG A 409 5.52 8.61 -11.47
CA ARG A 409 5.85 9.27 -12.74
C ARG A 409 4.62 9.89 -13.42
N ILE A 410 3.50 9.17 -13.44
CA ILE A 410 2.28 9.60 -14.14
C ILE A 410 1.37 10.38 -13.21
N LEU A 411 1.05 9.86 -12.03
CA LEU A 411 0.21 10.56 -11.05
C LEU A 411 0.97 11.58 -10.20
N ARG A 412 2.30 11.66 -10.36
CA ARG A 412 3.19 12.60 -9.67
C ARG A 412 3.06 12.57 -8.14
N LEU A 413 2.76 11.38 -7.58
CA LEU A 413 2.69 11.18 -6.13
C LEU A 413 4.08 10.78 -5.56
N GLY A 414 5.10 11.57 -5.80
CA GLY A 414 6.42 11.40 -5.17
C GLY A 414 6.52 12.02 -3.78
N ARG A 415 5.60 12.94 -3.45
CA ARG A 415 5.51 13.63 -2.16
C ARG A 415 4.06 13.85 -1.78
N LEU A 416 3.74 13.62 -0.49
CA LEU A 416 2.45 13.92 0.10
C LEU A 416 2.27 15.43 0.33
N ARG A 417 1.03 15.87 0.35
CA ARG A 417 0.62 17.25 0.68
C ARG A 417 -0.11 17.32 2.01
N LEU A 418 -0.72 16.21 2.43
CA LEU A 418 -1.36 16.07 3.72
C LEU A 418 -0.39 15.49 4.73
N ARG A 419 -0.56 15.86 5.99
CA ARG A 419 0.23 15.40 7.13
C ARG A 419 -0.59 14.46 8.00
N GLY A 420 0.11 13.63 8.74
CA GLY A 420 -0.45 12.66 9.68
C GLY A 420 -0.87 11.35 9.02
N PRO A 421 -1.12 10.30 9.84
CA PRO A 421 -1.48 8.98 9.38
C PRO A 421 -2.67 8.97 8.42
N ARG A 422 -3.75 9.66 8.81
CA ARG A 422 -4.96 9.76 7.99
C ARG A 422 -4.73 10.54 6.70
N GLY A 423 -3.89 11.60 6.76
CA GLY A 423 -3.52 12.36 5.56
C GLY A 423 -2.79 11.51 4.53
N ALA A 424 -1.88 10.67 4.96
CA ALA A 424 -1.18 9.71 4.11
C ALA A 424 -2.14 8.67 3.53
N GLN A 425 -3.00 8.09 4.37
CA GLN A 425 -4.02 7.12 3.96
C GLN A 425 -4.95 7.69 2.89
N ASP A 426 -5.49 8.90 3.10
CA ASP A 426 -6.39 9.56 2.15
C ASP A 426 -5.72 9.76 0.77
N GLU A 427 -4.46 10.22 0.74
CA GLU A 427 -3.74 10.45 -0.51
C GLU A 427 -3.42 9.13 -1.24
N PHE A 428 -3.08 8.07 -0.52
CA PHE A 428 -2.81 6.76 -1.10
C PHE A 428 -4.08 6.11 -1.64
N VAL A 429 -5.17 6.16 -0.89
CA VAL A 429 -6.49 5.67 -1.34
C VAL A 429 -6.96 6.40 -2.60
N LEU A 430 -6.89 7.72 -2.63
CA LEU A 430 -7.29 8.51 -3.81
C LEU A 430 -6.40 8.22 -5.03
N ALA A 431 -5.11 7.96 -4.81
CA ALA A 431 -4.21 7.57 -5.88
C ALA A 431 -4.51 6.15 -6.40
N ALA A 432 -4.82 5.22 -5.52
CA ALA A 432 -5.24 3.85 -5.89
C ALA A 432 -6.56 3.87 -6.67
N ILE A 433 -7.56 4.68 -6.25
CA ILE A 433 -8.79 4.93 -7.00
C ILE A 433 -8.47 5.41 -8.42
N ALA A 434 -7.61 6.43 -8.55
CA ALA A 434 -7.24 6.97 -9.86
C ALA A 434 -6.55 5.92 -10.74
N GLN A 435 -5.68 5.08 -10.17
CA GLN A 435 -5.02 3.99 -10.91
C GLN A 435 -6.01 2.93 -11.38
N ASN A 436 -6.94 2.52 -10.52
CA ASN A 436 -7.97 1.54 -10.87
C ASN A 436 -8.95 2.09 -11.91
N LEU A 437 -9.42 3.33 -11.76
CA LEU A 437 -10.29 3.98 -12.75
C LEU A 437 -9.61 4.11 -14.12
N ARG A 438 -8.33 4.51 -14.16
CA ARG A 438 -7.57 4.54 -15.42
C ARG A 438 -7.43 3.14 -16.02
N ARG A 439 -7.26 2.12 -15.19
CA ARG A 439 -7.17 0.73 -15.63
C ARG A 439 -8.50 0.24 -16.19
N LEU A 440 -9.58 0.48 -15.48
CA LEU A 440 -10.94 0.17 -15.90
C LEU A 440 -11.25 0.86 -17.23
N ALA A 441 -11.02 2.17 -17.33
CA ALA A 441 -11.22 2.95 -18.55
C ALA A 441 -10.40 2.48 -19.76
N SER A 442 -9.23 1.84 -19.53
CA SER A 442 -8.36 1.35 -20.60
C SER A 442 -8.67 -0.09 -21.05
N LEU A 443 -9.26 -0.92 -20.19
CA LEU A 443 -9.48 -2.35 -20.45
C LEU A 443 -10.92 -2.66 -20.83
N VAL A 444 -11.88 -1.84 -20.41
CA VAL A 444 -13.30 -2.04 -20.73
C VAL A 444 -13.64 -1.20 -21.96
N THR A 445 -13.90 -1.89 -23.07
CA THR A 445 -14.31 -1.26 -24.34
C THR A 445 -15.75 -0.73 -24.31
N ARG A 446 -16.60 -1.28 -23.44
CA ARG A 446 -17.92 -0.75 -23.09
C ARG A 446 -17.99 -0.60 -21.57
N PRO A 447 -18.30 0.57 -21.02
CA PRO A 447 -18.57 0.68 -19.60
C PRO A 447 -19.76 -0.21 -19.22
N PRO A 448 -19.77 -0.81 -18.02
CA PRO A 448 -20.95 -1.49 -17.52
C PRO A 448 -22.14 -0.50 -17.56
N PRO A 449 -23.36 -0.99 -17.79
CA PRO A 449 -24.53 -0.12 -17.83
C PRO A 449 -24.62 0.66 -16.52
N THR A 450 -24.73 1.96 -16.61
CA THR A 450 -24.91 2.86 -15.48
C THR A 450 -26.14 2.41 -14.72
N GLN A 451 -25.99 1.95 -13.50
CA GLN A 451 -27.12 1.63 -12.66
C GLN A 451 -27.94 2.90 -12.42
N ALA A 452 -29.23 2.72 -12.52
CA ALA A 452 -30.36 3.63 -12.31
C ALA A 452 -30.02 5.07 -11.87
N LEU A 453 -30.53 6.02 -12.64
CA LEU A 453 -30.70 7.40 -12.23
C LEU A 453 -31.08 7.50 -10.75
N CYS A 454 -30.22 8.14 -9.95
CA CYS A 454 -30.58 8.58 -8.63
C CYS A 454 -31.73 9.57 -8.78
N ILE A 455 -32.96 9.10 -8.66
CA ILE A 455 -34.11 9.99 -8.53
C ILE A 455 -34.05 10.49 -7.08
N ALA A 456 -33.85 11.79 -6.94
CA ALA A 456 -33.80 12.52 -5.68
C ALA A 456 -35.16 12.49 -4.97
#